data_7f90eeacf26d1346fb4f3c7a75ad1b7c
#
_entry.id   7f90eeacf26d1346fb4f3c7a75ad1b7c
#
_cell.length_a   1.000
_cell.length_b   1.000
_cell.length_c   1.000
_cell.angle_alpha   90.00
_cell.angle_beta   90.00
_cell.angle_gamma   90.00
#
_symmetry.space_group_name_H-M   'P 1'
#
loop_
_entity.id
_entity.type
_entity.pdbx_description
1 polymer ?
#
loop_
_entity_poly.entity_id
_entity_poly.type
_entity_poly.pdbx_seq_one_letter_code
_entity_poly.pdbx_strand_id
1 'polypeptide(L)'
;MKKLSLLVIIGFVLLSIPATAQKPTLKSELGKYFLVGCAMNTSQIDGQEPKAVEVVKENFNCIVAENCMKPENIEPEEGKFNWDDADKLVKFAEDNGLKVTGHVLVWHSQTAPWMFKNKYGELPNREEMIKRMRDYIHTVVGRYKGRVLGWDVANECILDDGTWRQSPWYRAI
;
A
#
# COMPACT_ATOMS: atom_id res chain seq x y z
N MET A 1 20.32 44.20 -68.24
CA MET A 1 20.55 43.05 -67.33
C MET A 1 19.52 43.16 -66.24
N LYS A 2 18.45 42.36 -66.36
CA LYS A 2 17.36 42.35 -65.33
C LYS A 2 17.66 41.23 -64.33
N LYS A 3 17.84 41.58 -63.06
CA LYS A 3 18.01 40.59 -61.97
C LYS A 3 16.64 40.08 -61.59
N LEU A 4 16.44 38.78 -61.75
CA LEU A 4 15.24 38.05 -61.32
C LEU A 4 15.45 37.63 -59.88
N SER A 5 14.72 38.27 -58.96
CA SER A 5 14.72 37.84 -57.52
C SER A 5 13.78 36.69 -57.34
N LEU A 6 14.30 35.53 -56.99
CA LEU A 6 13.53 34.34 -56.65
C LEU A 6 13.09 34.42 -55.19
N LEU A 7 11.80 34.62 -54.98
CA LEU A 7 11.18 34.62 -53.65
C LEU A 7 10.86 33.19 -53.28
N VAL A 8 11.61 32.59 -52.33
CA VAL A 8 11.33 31.25 -51.75
C VAL A 8 10.32 31.46 -50.64
N ILE A 9 9.07 31.06 -50.85
CA ILE A 9 8.05 30.96 -49.82
C ILE A 9 8.17 29.63 -49.13
N ILE A 10 8.75 29.61 -47.90
CA ILE A 10 8.77 28.45 -47.03
C ILE A 10 7.40 28.32 -46.35
N GLY A 11 6.55 27.47 -46.89
CA GLY A 11 5.27 27.14 -46.29
C GLY A 11 5.48 26.32 -45.00
N PHE A 12 5.23 26.93 -43.85
CA PHE A 12 5.15 26.22 -42.57
C PHE A 12 3.87 25.37 -42.56
N VAL A 13 3.93 24.10 -42.81
CA VAL A 13 2.83 23.14 -42.57
C VAL A 13 2.76 22.90 -41.06
N LEU A 14 1.87 23.63 -40.40
CA LEU A 14 1.49 23.32 -39.03
C LEU A 14 0.74 21.96 -39.02
N LEU A 15 1.44 20.88 -38.74
CA LEU A 15 0.83 19.60 -38.38
C LEU A 15 0.12 19.79 -37.04
N SER A 16 -1.18 20.08 -37.08
CA SER A 16 -2.04 20.01 -35.91
C SER A 16 -2.19 18.54 -35.50
N ILE A 17 -1.33 18.10 -34.58
CA ILE A 17 -1.53 16.82 -33.88
C ILE A 17 -2.83 16.99 -33.06
N PRO A 18 -3.87 16.18 -33.30
CA PRO A 18 -5.07 16.25 -32.45
C PRO A 18 -4.62 15.90 -31.04
N ALA A 19 -4.66 16.87 -30.12
CA ALA A 19 -4.53 16.62 -28.71
C ALA A 19 -5.78 15.82 -28.31
N THR A 20 -5.68 14.50 -28.27
CA THR A 20 -6.70 13.67 -27.65
C THR A 20 -6.74 14.07 -26.18
N ALA A 21 -7.78 14.82 -25.79
CA ALA A 21 -7.99 15.18 -24.40
C ALA A 21 -8.05 13.87 -23.58
N GLN A 22 -7.05 13.66 -22.75
CA GLN A 22 -6.99 12.48 -21.91
C GLN A 22 -8.19 12.52 -20.96
N LYS A 23 -8.96 11.41 -20.93
CA LYS A 23 -10.12 11.31 -20.04
C LYS A 23 -9.68 11.58 -18.61
N PRO A 24 -10.35 12.49 -17.86
CA PRO A 24 -10.00 12.77 -16.48
C PRO A 24 -10.15 11.51 -15.61
N THR A 25 -9.19 11.28 -14.74
CA THR A 25 -9.15 10.15 -13.80
C THR A 25 -9.07 10.67 -12.37
N LEU A 26 -9.35 9.83 -11.38
CA LEU A 26 -9.26 10.24 -9.98
C LEU A 26 -7.86 10.79 -9.65
N LYS A 27 -6.81 10.09 -10.05
CA LYS A 27 -5.43 10.54 -9.78
C LYS A 27 -5.03 11.79 -10.57
N SER A 28 -5.57 12.01 -11.78
CA SER A 28 -5.24 13.21 -12.56
C SER A 28 -5.86 14.47 -11.96
N GLU A 29 -7.08 14.35 -11.41
CA GLU A 29 -7.81 15.48 -10.83
C GLU A 29 -7.41 15.77 -9.38
N LEU A 30 -7.28 14.72 -8.58
CA LEU A 30 -7.09 14.83 -7.13
C LEU A 30 -5.63 14.66 -6.69
N GLY A 31 -4.78 14.01 -7.50
CA GLY A 31 -3.40 13.66 -7.13
C GLY A 31 -2.48 14.86 -6.84
N LYS A 32 -2.86 16.06 -7.27
CA LYS A 32 -2.15 17.30 -6.91
C LYS A 32 -2.42 17.79 -5.48
N TYR A 33 -3.46 17.26 -4.83
CA TYR A 33 -3.85 17.65 -3.48
C TYR A 33 -3.51 16.54 -2.46
N PHE A 34 -3.75 15.27 -2.83
CA PHE A 34 -3.52 14.10 -1.97
C PHE A 34 -3.38 12.82 -2.80
N LEU A 35 -2.92 11.76 -2.16
CA LEU A 35 -2.89 10.44 -2.77
C LEU A 35 -4.30 9.85 -2.79
N VAL A 36 -4.69 9.30 -3.94
CA VAL A 36 -5.94 8.53 -4.08
C VAL A 36 -5.56 7.07 -4.10
N GLY A 37 -6.05 6.31 -3.11
CA GLY A 37 -5.67 4.90 -2.94
C GLY A 37 -6.84 3.95 -2.93
N CYS A 38 -6.53 2.66 -3.11
CA CYS A 38 -7.47 1.56 -2.93
C CYS A 38 -6.78 0.36 -2.29
N ALA A 39 -7.56 -0.52 -1.68
CA ALA A 39 -7.09 -1.82 -1.23
C ALA A 39 -6.95 -2.78 -2.43
N MET A 40 -5.92 -3.62 -2.40
CA MET A 40 -5.71 -4.69 -3.38
C MET A 40 -5.48 -6.02 -2.69
N ASN A 41 -6.08 -7.07 -3.24
CA ASN A 41 -5.86 -8.44 -2.78
C ASN A 41 -4.83 -9.17 -3.65
N THR A 42 -4.43 -10.35 -3.21
CA THR A 42 -3.40 -11.15 -3.88
C THR A 42 -3.84 -11.62 -5.26
N SER A 43 -5.13 -11.95 -5.48
CA SER A 43 -5.63 -12.39 -6.79
C SER A 43 -5.51 -11.29 -7.85
N GLN A 44 -5.72 -10.04 -7.47
CA GLN A 44 -5.53 -8.88 -8.35
C GLN A 44 -4.06 -8.71 -8.73
N ILE A 45 -3.18 -8.83 -7.74
CA ILE A 45 -1.73 -8.68 -7.95
C ILE A 45 -1.16 -9.82 -8.81
N ASP A 46 -1.67 -11.03 -8.65
CA ASP A 46 -1.32 -12.21 -9.45
C ASP A 46 -1.95 -12.17 -10.87
N GLY A 47 -2.70 -11.12 -11.21
CA GLY A 47 -3.26 -10.89 -12.55
C GLY A 47 -4.53 -11.68 -12.85
N GLN A 48 -5.19 -12.26 -11.85
CA GLN A 48 -6.43 -13.02 -12.03
C GLN A 48 -7.65 -12.11 -12.30
N GLU A 49 -7.52 -10.80 -12.00
CA GLU A 49 -8.56 -9.80 -12.20
C GLU A 49 -8.04 -8.61 -13.04
N PRO A 50 -7.74 -8.82 -14.34
CA PRO A 50 -7.06 -7.81 -15.16
C PRO A 50 -7.83 -6.49 -15.28
N LYS A 51 -9.17 -6.52 -15.30
CA LYS A 51 -9.98 -5.30 -15.35
C LYS A 51 -9.87 -4.47 -14.07
N ALA A 52 -9.79 -5.09 -12.90
CA ALA A 52 -9.56 -4.39 -11.64
C ALA A 52 -8.17 -3.72 -11.64
N VAL A 53 -7.15 -4.43 -12.13
CA VAL A 53 -5.79 -3.90 -12.27
C VAL A 53 -5.73 -2.69 -13.21
N GLU A 54 -6.45 -2.73 -14.35
CA GLU A 54 -6.55 -1.58 -15.27
C GLU A 54 -7.15 -0.36 -14.57
N VAL A 55 -8.27 -0.54 -13.84
CA VAL A 55 -8.91 0.54 -13.07
C VAL A 55 -7.96 1.13 -12.03
N VAL A 56 -7.20 0.27 -11.32
CA VAL A 56 -6.21 0.72 -10.34
C VAL A 56 -5.12 1.55 -11.01
N LYS A 57 -4.51 1.06 -12.07
CA LYS A 57 -3.46 1.77 -12.81
C LYS A 57 -3.94 3.10 -13.41
N GLU A 58 -5.20 3.16 -13.85
CA GLU A 58 -5.77 4.36 -14.45
C GLU A 58 -6.10 5.44 -13.41
N ASN A 59 -6.67 5.05 -12.25
CA ASN A 59 -7.33 5.98 -11.35
C ASN A 59 -6.59 6.24 -10.03
N PHE A 60 -5.68 5.37 -9.60
CA PHE A 60 -5.06 5.45 -8.28
C PHE A 60 -3.55 5.71 -8.38
N ASN A 61 -2.99 6.34 -7.36
CA ASN A 61 -1.56 6.59 -7.19
C ASN A 61 -1.01 6.00 -5.89
N CYS A 62 -1.87 5.33 -5.09
CA CYS A 62 -1.51 4.63 -3.88
C CYS A 62 -2.31 3.32 -3.75
N ILE A 63 -1.73 2.30 -3.14
CA ILE A 63 -2.41 1.06 -2.79
C ILE A 63 -2.11 0.65 -1.35
N VAL A 64 -3.00 -0.15 -0.79
CA VAL A 64 -2.84 -0.80 0.51
C VAL A 64 -3.17 -2.28 0.38
N ALA A 65 -2.50 -3.13 1.14
CA ALA A 65 -2.82 -4.56 1.17
C ALA A 65 -4.18 -4.80 1.83
N GLU A 66 -5.08 -5.55 1.16
CA GLU A 66 -6.31 -5.99 1.80
C GLU A 66 -6.04 -6.96 2.96
N ASN A 67 -5.13 -7.92 2.76
CA ASN A 67 -4.81 -8.95 3.75
C ASN A 67 -3.32 -9.28 3.89
N CYS A 68 -2.54 -9.31 2.84
CA CYS A 68 -1.21 -9.92 2.82
C CYS A 68 -0.17 -9.24 3.73
N MET A 69 -0.41 -8.02 4.19
CA MET A 69 0.45 -7.32 5.17
C MET A 69 -0.06 -7.40 6.61
N LYS A 70 -1.15 -8.11 6.88
CA LYS A 70 -1.66 -8.30 8.25
C LYS A 70 -0.78 -9.25 9.05
N PRO A 71 -0.68 -9.09 10.39
CA PRO A 71 0.28 -9.85 11.21
C PRO A 71 0.17 -11.37 11.09
N GLU A 72 -1.05 -11.92 10.98
CA GLU A 72 -1.23 -13.38 10.83
C GLU A 72 -0.68 -13.94 9.52
N ASN A 73 -0.63 -13.11 8.46
CA ASN A 73 -0.10 -13.51 7.16
C ASN A 73 1.41 -13.29 7.07
N ILE A 74 1.91 -12.23 7.71
CA ILE A 74 3.35 -11.90 7.73
C ILE A 74 4.12 -12.82 8.69
N GLU A 75 3.61 -13.08 9.90
CA GLU A 75 4.27 -13.91 10.90
C GLU A 75 3.27 -14.91 11.51
N PRO A 76 2.89 -15.95 10.75
CA PRO A 76 1.91 -16.95 11.18
C PRO A 76 2.37 -17.77 12.40
N GLU A 77 3.67 -17.94 12.57
CA GLU A 77 4.31 -18.58 13.72
C GLU A 77 5.45 -17.70 14.22
N GLU A 78 5.71 -17.71 15.52
CA GLU A 78 6.76 -16.91 16.16
C GLU A 78 8.12 -17.11 15.48
N GLY A 79 8.72 -16.04 14.98
CA GLY A 79 9.99 -16.03 14.26
C GLY A 79 9.94 -16.57 12.82
N LYS A 80 8.77 -16.98 12.32
CA LYS A 80 8.62 -17.48 10.94
C LYS A 80 7.85 -16.49 10.09
N PHE A 81 8.57 -15.74 9.28
CA PHE A 81 8.01 -14.72 8.42
C PHE A 81 7.69 -15.25 7.03
N ASN A 82 6.52 -14.91 6.51
CA ASN A 82 6.09 -15.12 5.15
C ASN A 82 5.98 -13.78 4.42
N TRP A 83 6.88 -13.55 3.48
CA TRP A 83 6.98 -12.28 2.77
C TRP A 83 6.39 -12.31 1.35
N ASP A 84 6.08 -13.48 0.83
CA ASP A 84 5.85 -13.71 -0.60
C ASP A 84 4.80 -12.76 -1.18
N ASP A 85 3.60 -12.74 -0.61
CA ASP A 85 2.51 -11.92 -1.15
C ASP A 85 2.68 -10.43 -0.83
N ALA A 86 3.24 -10.09 0.32
CA ALA A 86 3.55 -8.71 0.66
C ALA A 86 4.65 -8.13 -0.23
N ASP A 87 5.69 -8.92 -0.53
CA ASP A 87 6.74 -8.53 -1.48
C ASP A 87 6.20 -8.35 -2.91
N LYS A 88 5.30 -9.24 -3.35
CA LYS A 88 4.63 -9.11 -4.65
C LYS A 88 3.83 -7.81 -4.74
N LEU A 89 3.08 -7.47 -3.68
CA LEU A 89 2.30 -6.22 -3.63
C LEU A 89 3.21 -4.99 -3.74
N VAL A 90 4.28 -4.95 -2.96
CA VAL A 90 5.23 -3.83 -3.00
C VAL A 90 5.90 -3.75 -4.37
N LYS A 91 6.32 -4.87 -4.93
CA LYS A 91 6.89 -4.91 -6.28
C LYS A 91 5.89 -4.46 -7.34
N PHE A 92 4.64 -4.92 -7.27
CA PHE A 92 3.59 -4.46 -8.18
C PHE A 92 3.43 -2.94 -8.14
N ALA A 93 3.44 -2.35 -6.94
CA ALA A 93 3.36 -0.90 -6.78
C ALA A 93 4.56 -0.19 -7.43
N GLU A 94 5.78 -0.66 -7.17
CA GLU A 94 7.01 -0.12 -7.75
C GLU A 94 7.00 -0.19 -9.28
N ASP A 95 6.63 -1.33 -9.85
CA ASP A 95 6.57 -1.56 -11.29
C ASP A 95 5.53 -0.64 -11.99
N ASN A 96 4.52 -0.18 -11.25
CA ASN A 96 3.42 0.66 -11.78
C ASN A 96 3.46 2.12 -11.28
N GLY A 97 4.52 2.53 -10.59
CA GLY A 97 4.68 3.90 -10.09
C GLY A 97 3.67 4.28 -9.00
N LEU A 98 3.12 3.30 -8.28
CA LEU A 98 2.18 3.49 -7.17
C LEU A 98 2.95 3.61 -5.85
N LYS A 99 2.37 4.34 -4.89
CA LYS A 99 2.82 4.34 -3.50
C LYS A 99 2.14 3.21 -2.74
N VAL A 100 2.77 2.77 -1.65
CA VAL A 100 2.19 1.76 -0.75
C VAL A 100 2.02 2.34 0.64
N THR A 101 0.84 2.18 1.22
CA THR A 101 0.60 2.31 2.67
C THR A 101 0.53 0.91 3.25
N GLY A 102 1.29 0.65 4.31
CA GLY A 102 1.28 -0.65 4.99
C GLY A 102 0.10 -0.77 5.96
N HIS A 103 -0.61 -1.87 5.91
CA HIS A 103 -1.74 -2.18 6.77
C HIS A 103 -1.60 -3.63 7.26
N VAL A 104 -1.33 -3.87 8.51
CA VAL A 104 -1.31 -3.04 9.70
C VAL A 104 -0.21 -3.55 10.65
N LEU A 105 0.35 -2.72 11.51
CA LEU A 105 1.38 -3.19 12.47
C LEU A 105 0.77 -3.81 13.72
N VAL A 106 -0.23 -3.17 14.32
CA VAL A 106 -0.88 -3.63 15.56
C VAL A 106 -2.40 -3.64 15.38
N TRP A 107 -3.00 -4.81 15.50
CA TRP A 107 -4.44 -4.99 15.43
C TRP A 107 -4.87 -6.17 16.30
N HIS A 108 -6.10 -6.15 16.81
CA HIS A 108 -6.65 -7.21 17.66
C HIS A 108 -7.21 -8.38 16.85
N SER A 109 -7.49 -8.16 15.56
CA SER A 109 -7.96 -9.14 14.59
C SER A 109 -6.84 -9.49 13.62
N GLN A 110 -6.93 -10.62 12.95
CA GLN A 110 -5.95 -11.11 11.97
C GLN A 110 -4.48 -10.97 12.45
N THR A 111 -4.28 -11.24 13.74
CA THR A 111 -2.98 -11.36 14.39
C THR A 111 -2.83 -12.82 14.83
N ALA A 112 -1.70 -13.44 14.48
CA ALA A 112 -1.48 -14.85 14.73
C ALA A 112 -1.61 -15.19 16.23
N PRO A 113 -2.24 -16.33 16.58
CA PRO A 113 -2.54 -16.68 17.97
C PRO A 113 -1.33 -16.73 18.91
N TRP A 114 -0.14 -17.02 18.38
CA TRP A 114 1.09 -17.07 19.17
C TRP A 114 1.42 -15.72 19.81
N MET A 115 1.07 -14.63 19.14
CA MET A 115 1.32 -13.27 19.64
C MET A 115 0.65 -13.04 21.00
N PHE A 116 -0.50 -13.67 21.25
CA PHE A 116 -1.31 -13.53 22.46
C PHE A 116 -1.24 -14.72 23.42
N LYS A 117 -0.33 -15.67 23.20
CA LYS A 117 -0.19 -16.85 24.06
C LYS A 117 1.26 -17.02 24.50
N ASN A 118 1.46 -17.14 25.81
CA ASN A 118 2.73 -17.58 26.36
C ASN A 118 2.87 -19.11 26.27
N LYS A 119 3.98 -19.66 26.77
CA LYS A 119 4.25 -21.12 26.76
C LYS A 119 3.22 -21.94 27.55
N TYR A 120 2.38 -21.33 28.36
CA TYR A 120 1.30 -21.97 29.12
C TYR A 120 -0.07 -21.79 28.48
N GLY A 121 -0.15 -21.09 27.33
CA GLY A 121 -1.41 -20.80 26.63
C GLY A 121 -2.18 -19.58 27.17
N GLU A 122 -1.60 -18.85 28.13
CA GLU A 122 -2.17 -17.66 28.73
C GLU A 122 -1.72 -16.38 28.03
N LEU A 123 -2.42 -15.25 28.27
CA LEU A 123 -1.98 -13.97 27.76
C LEU A 123 -0.59 -13.62 28.32
N PRO A 124 0.38 -13.24 27.46
CA PRO A 124 1.70 -12.83 27.92
C PRO A 124 1.62 -11.64 28.88
N ASN A 125 2.59 -11.52 29.78
CA ASN A 125 2.70 -10.33 30.59
C ASN A 125 3.09 -9.09 29.74
N ARG A 126 3.02 -7.93 30.35
CA ARG A 126 3.27 -6.64 29.69
C ARG A 126 4.66 -6.59 29.01
N GLU A 127 5.68 -7.05 29.69
CA GLU A 127 7.06 -6.97 29.18
C GLU A 127 7.24 -7.86 27.94
N GLU A 128 6.77 -9.10 28.00
CA GLU A 128 6.79 -10.04 26.88
C GLU A 128 5.97 -9.54 25.70
N MET A 129 4.77 -8.99 25.96
CA MET A 129 3.90 -8.45 24.91
C MET A 129 4.55 -7.25 24.21
N ILE A 130 5.15 -6.32 24.96
CA ILE A 130 5.87 -5.18 24.38
C ILE A 130 7.08 -5.64 23.57
N LYS A 131 7.80 -6.66 24.05
CA LYS A 131 8.94 -7.22 23.32
C LYS A 131 8.51 -7.80 21.98
N ARG A 132 7.48 -8.65 21.95
CA ARG A 132 6.94 -9.24 20.72
C ARG A 132 6.47 -8.17 19.73
N MET A 133 5.70 -7.20 20.20
CA MET A 133 5.26 -6.06 19.38
C MET A 133 6.44 -5.31 18.78
N ARG A 134 7.44 -4.99 19.58
CA ARG A 134 8.65 -4.26 19.13
C ARG A 134 9.41 -5.05 18.06
N ASP A 135 9.64 -6.34 18.31
CA ASP A 135 10.41 -7.18 17.41
C ASP A 135 9.69 -7.31 16.05
N TYR A 136 8.37 -7.54 16.07
CA TYR A 136 7.52 -7.57 14.89
C TYR A 136 7.61 -6.25 14.10
N ILE A 137 7.35 -5.11 14.76
CA ILE A 137 7.36 -3.79 14.11
C ILE A 137 8.73 -3.51 13.49
N HIS A 138 9.82 -3.75 14.23
CA HIS A 138 11.17 -3.50 13.71
C HIS A 138 11.48 -4.35 12.49
N THR A 139 11.06 -5.61 12.50
CA THR A 139 11.29 -6.53 11.38
C THR A 139 10.49 -6.11 10.14
N VAL A 140 9.19 -5.87 10.30
CA VAL A 140 8.31 -5.51 9.17
C VAL A 140 8.65 -4.15 8.59
N VAL A 141 8.74 -3.13 9.43
CA VAL A 141 9.07 -1.77 8.98
C VAL A 141 10.49 -1.72 8.41
N GLY A 142 11.43 -2.46 9.02
CA GLY A 142 12.81 -2.56 8.53
C GLY A 142 12.89 -3.14 7.13
N ARG A 143 12.11 -4.21 6.84
CA ARG A 143 12.06 -4.84 5.50
C ARG A 143 11.60 -3.89 4.41
N TYR A 144 10.60 -3.08 4.69
CA TYR A 144 9.97 -2.18 3.71
C TYR A 144 10.43 -0.72 3.82
N LYS A 145 11.52 -0.47 4.55
CA LYS A 145 12.07 0.87 4.72
C LYS A 145 12.40 1.50 3.36
N GLY A 146 11.85 2.69 3.12
CA GLY A 146 12.04 3.43 1.85
C GLY A 146 11.16 2.94 0.69
N ARG A 147 10.40 1.85 0.86
CA ARG A 147 9.50 1.27 -0.14
C ARG A 147 8.02 1.49 0.20
N VAL A 148 7.69 1.46 1.49
CA VAL A 148 6.36 1.78 2.02
C VAL A 148 6.38 3.22 2.54
N LEU A 149 5.37 4.00 2.16
CA LEU A 149 5.28 5.43 2.45
C LEU A 149 4.96 5.71 3.93
N GLY A 150 4.08 4.91 4.50
CA GLY A 150 3.62 5.04 5.88
C GLY A 150 2.87 3.78 6.32
N TRP A 151 2.54 3.68 7.60
CA TRP A 151 1.88 2.52 8.19
C TRP A 151 0.67 2.92 9.04
N ASP A 152 -0.38 2.13 8.95
CA ASP A 152 -1.39 2.08 9.99
C ASP A 152 -0.76 1.39 11.21
N VAL A 153 -0.38 2.20 12.21
CA VAL A 153 0.41 1.71 13.35
C VAL A 153 -0.46 0.87 14.28
N ALA A 154 -1.65 1.38 14.62
CA ALA A 154 -2.61 0.71 15.48
C ALA A 154 -4.03 0.88 14.92
N ASN A 155 -4.70 -0.24 14.68
CA ASN A 155 -6.02 -0.25 14.07
C ASN A 155 -7.11 -0.61 15.08
N GLU A 156 -8.24 0.08 14.99
CA GLU A 156 -9.47 -0.18 15.76
C GLU A 156 -9.26 -0.25 17.29
N CYS A 157 -8.37 0.57 17.82
CA CYS A 157 -8.11 0.61 19.26
C CYS A 157 -9.27 1.26 20.06
N ILE A 158 -10.05 2.10 19.40
CA ILE A 158 -11.19 2.82 19.98
C ILE A 158 -12.47 2.28 19.36
N LEU A 159 -13.50 2.09 20.19
CA LEU A 159 -14.85 1.69 19.76
C LEU A 159 -15.67 2.91 19.31
N ASP A 160 -16.80 2.68 18.65
CA ASP A 160 -17.67 3.74 18.11
C ASP A 160 -18.24 4.65 19.23
N ASP A 161 -18.33 4.16 20.46
CA ASP A 161 -18.72 4.94 21.62
C ASP A 161 -17.58 5.77 22.25
N GLY A 162 -16.39 5.74 21.65
CA GLY A 162 -15.20 6.45 22.11
C GLY A 162 -14.42 5.74 23.23
N THR A 163 -14.83 4.56 23.66
CA THR A 163 -14.10 3.79 24.67
C THR A 163 -12.98 2.95 24.07
N TRP A 164 -12.00 2.56 24.90
CA TRP A 164 -10.93 1.66 24.47
C TRP A 164 -11.46 0.25 24.24
N ARG A 165 -11.10 -0.33 23.10
CA ARG A 165 -11.37 -1.73 22.82
C ARG A 165 -10.60 -2.62 23.79
N GLN A 166 -11.33 -3.50 24.50
CA GLN A 166 -10.77 -4.45 25.46
C GLN A 166 -10.07 -5.63 24.77
N SER A 167 -9.12 -5.29 23.87
CA SER A 167 -8.34 -6.26 23.11
C SER A 167 -7.29 -6.97 23.97
N PRO A 168 -6.67 -8.07 23.49
CA PRO A 168 -5.51 -8.66 24.16
C PRO A 168 -4.36 -7.65 24.38
N TRP A 169 -4.14 -6.74 23.44
CA TRP A 169 -3.18 -5.64 23.58
C TRP A 169 -3.49 -4.75 24.76
N TYR A 170 -4.71 -4.25 24.85
CA TYR A 170 -5.15 -3.38 25.94
C TYR A 170 -5.06 -4.06 27.31
N ARG A 171 -5.35 -5.37 27.37
CA ARG A 171 -5.31 -6.11 28.64
C ARG A 171 -3.91 -6.43 29.12
N ALA A 172 -2.93 -6.49 28.18
CA ALA A 172 -1.54 -6.83 28.51
C ALA A 172 -0.66 -5.60 28.70
N ILE A 173 -0.94 -4.50 28.00
CA ILE A 173 -0.12 -3.28 27.99
C ILE A 173 -0.82 -2.12 28.69
#